data_2214d9e1448e321051f4138194b59497
#
_entry.id   2214d9e1448e321051f4138194b59497
#
_cell.length_a   1.000
_cell.length_b   1.000
_cell.length_c   1.000
_cell.angle_alpha   90.00
_cell.angle_beta   90.00
_cell.angle_gamma   90.00
#
_symmetry.space_group_name_H-M   'P 1'
#
loop_
_entity.id
_entity.type
_entity.pdbx_description
1 polymer ?
#
loop_
_entity_poly.entity_id
_entity_poly.type
_entity_poly.pdbx_seq_one_letter_code
_entity_poly.pdbx_strand_id
1 'polypeptide(L)'
;MRRSLALALTAASLVAAALVPAAALAHQGNPNMKSVVNQLTPHVAGVTLQVLNNDDRFQITNRSRDTILVQGYDGEPYARIAPDGTVLVNHNSPAFYLNTDRYGAVTVPKTANAKATPDWQLLDKTGVFQWHDHRMHYMSTGVPTVVKDKKAKTKIFNYRIPIRIGARQGSILGTLWWDPPKDGGAPVGAIVAFVVLLVLSVGAVVLTRRRRAAGGGGDEPPAPDAPRDDTPAKPAAPAATGGEAW
;
A
#
# COMPACT_ATOMS: atom_id res chain seq x y z
N MET A 1 19.53 -12.06 -32.14
CA MET A 1 18.35 -12.20 -31.28
C MET A 1 18.63 -12.14 -29.77
N ARG A 2 19.67 -12.77 -29.20
CA ARG A 2 19.95 -12.74 -27.72
C ARG A 2 20.37 -11.37 -27.15
N ARG A 3 20.93 -10.44 -27.95
CA ARG A 3 21.37 -9.10 -27.52
C ARG A 3 20.17 -8.12 -27.34
N SER A 4 19.16 -8.26 -28.17
CA SER A 4 17.94 -7.43 -28.10
C SER A 4 17.07 -7.78 -26.90
N LEU A 5 17.06 -9.06 -26.48
CA LEU A 5 16.29 -9.53 -25.33
C LEU A 5 16.85 -9.01 -23.99
N ALA A 6 18.17 -8.93 -23.85
CA ALA A 6 18.83 -8.43 -22.65
C ALA A 6 18.63 -6.92 -22.45
N LEU A 7 18.61 -6.13 -23.53
CA LEU A 7 18.32 -4.69 -23.50
C LEU A 7 16.84 -4.42 -23.20
N ALA A 8 15.94 -5.25 -23.71
CA ALA A 8 14.50 -5.14 -23.44
C ALA A 8 14.17 -5.48 -21.98
N LEU A 9 14.83 -6.47 -21.38
CA LEU A 9 14.64 -6.85 -19.98
C LEU A 9 15.17 -5.79 -19.00
N THR A 10 16.30 -5.15 -19.29
CA THR A 10 16.82 -4.04 -18.45
C THR A 10 15.97 -2.78 -18.58
N ALA A 11 15.46 -2.45 -19.75
CA ALA A 11 14.54 -1.34 -19.95
C ALA A 11 13.20 -1.59 -19.28
N ALA A 12 12.64 -2.79 -19.34
CA ALA A 12 11.40 -3.17 -18.68
C ALA A 12 11.50 -3.11 -17.15
N SER A 13 12.65 -3.49 -16.57
CA SER A 13 12.88 -3.40 -15.12
C SER A 13 12.98 -1.96 -14.61
N LEU A 14 13.57 -1.05 -15.41
CA LEU A 14 13.65 0.38 -15.10
C LEU A 14 12.28 1.07 -15.20
N VAL A 15 11.45 0.69 -16.16
CA VAL A 15 10.09 1.22 -16.33
C VAL A 15 9.16 0.69 -15.22
N ALA A 16 9.29 -0.57 -14.81
CA ALA A 16 8.51 -1.14 -13.71
C ALA A 16 8.82 -0.47 -12.35
N ALA A 17 10.05 -0.03 -12.11
CA ALA A 17 10.43 0.71 -10.91
C ALA A 17 9.90 2.16 -10.89
N ALA A 18 9.59 2.76 -12.05
CA ALA A 18 9.02 4.10 -12.16
C ALA A 18 7.48 4.13 -12.05
N LEU A 19 6.82 2.97 -12.11
CA LEU A 19 5.37 2.81 -12.00
C LEU A 19 4.92 2.49 -10.56
N VAL A 20 5.57 3.05 -9.54
CA VAL A 20 5.01 3.04 -8.19
C VAL A 20 3.77 3.96 -8.23
N PRO A 21 2.55 3.42 -8.06
CA PRO A 21 1.37 4.25 -8.16
C PRO A 21 1.39 5.31 -7.05
N ALA A 22 1.25 6.57 -7.42
CA ALA A 22 1.14 7.72 -6.49
C ALA A 22 -0.04 7.55 -5.49
N ALA A 23 -0.96 6.62 -5.73
CA ALA A 23 -2.06 6.28 -4.85
C ALA A 23 -1.62 5.71 -3.48
N ALA A 24 -0.40 5.18 -3.35
CA ALA A 24 0.11 4.71 -2.06
C ALA A 24 0.38 5.84 -1.05
N LEU A 25 0.42 7.10 -1.49
CA LEU A 25 0.67 8.26 -0.62
C LEU A 25 -0.61 8.91 -0.07
N ALA A 26 -1.79 8.58 -0.63
CA ALA A 26 -3.06 9.21 -0.27
C ALA A 26 -3.56 8.86 1.14
N HIS A 27 -3.04 7.79 1.75
CA HIS A 27 -3.41 7.30 3.07
C HIS A 27 -2.24 7.25 4.06
N GLN A 28 -1.23 8.10 3.87
CA GLN A 28 -0.16 8.25 4.85
C GLN A 28 -0.51 9.38 5.80
N GLY A 29 -0.44 9.10 7.12
CA GLY A 29 -0.48 10.11 8.15
C GLY A 29 0.60 11.17 7.94
N ASN A 30 0.41 12.34 8.51
CA ASN A 30 1.43 13.39 8.44
C ASN A 30 2.65 12.96 9.28
N PRO A 31 3.86 12.87 8.70
CA PRO A 31 5.05 12.40 9.41
C PRO A 31 5.46 13.32 10.57
N ASN A 32 5.02 14.58 10.56
CA ASN A 32 5.28 15.55 11.60
C ASN A 32 4.16 15.65 12.64
N MET A 33 3.13 14.80 12.52
CA MET A 33 2.02 14.78 13.46
C MET A 33 1.93 13.41 14.10
N LYS A 34 1.56 13.38 15.38
CA LYS A 34 1.39 12.14 16.12
C LYS A 34 0.14 12.21 16.97
N SER A 35 -0.83 11.39 16.63
CA SER A 35 -2.00 11.17 17.46
C SER A 35 -1.70 10.10 18.51
N VAL A 36 -2.01 10.40 19.75
CA VAL A 36 -1.76 9.51 20.89
C VAL A 36 -3.07 9.29 21.63
N VAL A 37 -3.42 8.04 21.83
CA VAL A 37 -4.53 7.66 22.74
C VAL A 37 -4.04 7.78 24.16
N ASN A 38 -4.66 8.67 24.94
CA ASN A 38 -4.34 8.85 26.35
C ASN A 38 -5.15 7.90 27.22
N GLN A 39 -6.42 7.63 26.82
CA GLN A 39 -7.33 6.82 27.61
C GLN A 39 -8.43 6.22 26.74
N LEU A 40 -8.78 4.97 27.02
CA LEU A 40 -9.98 4.30 26.54
C LEU A 40 -10.88 4.00 27.74
N THR A 41 -12.09 4.55 27.73
CA THR A 41 -13.08 4.31 28.80
C THR A 41 -14.38 3.75 28.22
N PRO A 42 -15.05 2.81 28.92
CA PRO A 42 -14.53 2.05 30.05
C PRO A 42 -13.37 1.12 29.66
N HIS A 43 -12.45 0.86 30.59
CA HIS A 43 -11.47 -0.19 30.37
C HIS A 43 -12.15 -1.56 30.44
N VAL A 44 -11.98 -2.37 29.41
CA VAL A 44 -12.55 -3.72 29.29
C VAL A 44 -11.47 -4.69 28.84
N ALA A 45 -11.29 -5.77 29.60
CA ALA A 45 -10.35 -6.83 29.22
C ALA A 45 -10.71 -7.40 27.83
N GLY A 46 -9.72 -7.56 26.98
CA GLY A 46 -9.91 -8.03 25.60
C GLY A 46 -10.27 -6.94 24.60
N VAL A 47 -10.38 -5.66 25.01
CA VAL A 47 -10.49 -4.52 24.10
C VAL A 47 -9.16 -3.80 24.04
N THR A 48 -8.60 -3.69 22.83
CA THR A 48 -7.35 -2.93 22.57
C THR A 48 -7.58 -1.87 21.51
N LEU A 49 -6.86 -0.76 21.63
CA LEU A 49 -6.93 0.36 20.70
C LEU A 49 -5.53 0.88 20.41
N GLN A 50 -5.24 1.14 19.15
CA GLN A 50 -4.00 1.78 18.73
C GLN A 50 -4.24 2.77 17.60
N VAL A 51 -3.28 3.68 17.43
CA VAL A 51 -3.20 4.57 16.26
C VAL A 51 -2.20 3.99 15.28
N LEU A 52 -2.56 3.98 14.01
CA LEU A 52 -1.71 3.54 12.91
C LEU A 52 -1.24 4.75 12.10
N ASN A 53 -0.03 4.64 11.53
CA ASN A 53 0.55 5.64 10.63
C ASN A 53 0.50 7.07 11.18
N ASN A 54 1.01 7.27 12.40
CA ASN A 54 1.10 8.56 13.10
C ASN A 54 -0.26 9.16 13.50
N ASP A 55 -1.04 9.68 12.58
CA ASP A 55 -2.34 10.32 12.79
C ASP A 55 -3.35 9.89 11.72
N ASP A 56 -3.13 8.75 11.06
CA ASP A 56 -3.96 8.34 9.95
C ASP A 56 -5.26 7.66 10.39
N ARG A 57 -5.16 6.61 11.20
CA ARG A 57 -6.34 5.82 11.57
C ARG A 57 -6.23 5.17 12.94
N PHE A 58 -7.38 4.87 13.50
CA PHE A 58 -7.49 3.96 14.64
C PHE A 58 -7.59 2.51 14.18
N GLN A 59 -7.12 1.61 15.04
CA GLN A 59 -7.47 0.21 15.02
C GLN A 59 -7.96 -0.20 16.40
N ILE A 60 -9.20 -0.66 16.48
CA ILE A 60 -9.77 -1.28 17.68
C ILE A 60 -9.92 -2.77 17.46
N THR A 61 -9.55 -3.57 18.47
CA THR A 61 -9.74 -5.02 18.45
C THR A 61 -10.64 -5.41 19.61
N ASN A 62 -11.68 -6.17 19.31
CA ASN A 62 -12.61 -6.70 20.30
C ASN A 62 -12.40 -8.21 20.49
N ARG A 63 -11.92 -8.59 21.67
CA ARG A 63 -11.84 -9.97 22.16
C ARG A 63 -12.60 -10.11 23.49
N SER A 64 -13.46 -9.14 23.80
CA SER A 64 -14.30 -9.13 24.98
C SER A 64 -15.63 -9.84 24.73
N ARG A 65 -16.46 -9.91 25.77
CA ARG A 65 -17.84 -10.43 25.69
C ARG A 65 -18.86 -9.34 25.36
N ASP A 66 -18.42 -8.09 25.27
CA ASP A 66 -19.29 -6.93 25.04
C ASP A 66 -19.23 -6.50 23.58
N THR A 67 -20.33 -6.01 23.05
CA THR A 67 -20.35 -5.33 21.76
C THR A 67 -19.78 -3.91 21.92
N ILE A 68 -18.87 -3.53 21.02
CA ILE A 68 -18.38 -2.14 20.93
C ILE A 68 -19.17 -1.42 19.86
N LEU A 69 -19.63 -0.20 20.18
CA LEU A 69 -20.25 0.72 19.24
C LEU A 69 -19.42 2.00 19.17
N VAL A 70 -18.91 2.32 17.99
CA VAL A 70 -18.23 3.60 17.70
C VAL A 70 -19.29 4.58 17.21
N GLN A 71 -19.31 5.80 17.76
CA GLN A 71 -20.22 6.85 17.34
C GLN A 71 -19.59 7.75 16.29
N GLY A 72 -20.38 8.15 15.31
CA GLY A 72 -20.01 9.10 14.29
C GLY A 72 -19.95 10.54 14.81
N TYR A 73 -19.95 11.51 13.90
CA TYR A 73 -19.69 12.92 14.21
C TYR A 73 -20.84 13.59 14.92
N ASP A 74 -22.07 13.16 14.64
CA ASP A 74 -23.32 13.70 15.22
C ASP A 74 -23.91 12.78 16.30
N GLY A 75 -23.11 11.81 16.79
CA GLY A 75 -23.50 10.86 17.83
C GLY A 75 -24.26 9.64 17.30
N GLU A 76 -24.43 9.53 16.00
CA GLU A 76 -25.06 8.38 15.36
C GLU A 76 -24.20 7.12 15.49
N PRO A 77 -24.81 5.90 15.44
CA PRO A 77 -24.06 4.66 15.41
C PRO A 77 -23.31 4.53 14.07
N TYR A 78 -21.98 4.48 14.13
CA TYR A 78 -21.12 4.38 12.93
C TYR A 78 -20.63 2.96 12.68
N ALA A 79 -20.01 2.33 13.66
CA ALA A 79 -19.50 0.97 13.52
C ALA A 79 -19.80 0.13 14.76
N ARG A 80 -20.05 -1.17 14.56
CA ARG A 80 -20.35 -2.13 15.62
C ARG A 80 -19.44 -3.34 15.51
N ILE A 81 -18.75 -3.67 16.60
CA ILE A 81 -17.83 -4.82 16.69
C ILE A 81 -18.39 -5.77 17.73
N ALA A 82 -18.96 -6.89 17.31
CA ALA A 82 -19.60 -7.87 18.18
C ALA A 82 -18.57 -8.83 18.83
N PRO A 83 -18.95 -9.54 19.91
CA PRO A 83 -18.08 -10.49 20.60
C PRO A 83 -17.65 -11.68 19.74
N ASP A 84 -18.48 -12.07 18.77
CA ASP A 84 -18.21 -13.16 17.81
C ASP A 84 -17.23 -12.76 16.70
N GLY A 85 -16.71 -11.53 16.75
CA GLY A 85 -15.81 -10.98 15.76
C GLY A 85 -16.49 -10.29 14.57
N THR A 86 -17.84 -10.31 14.49
CA THR A 86 -18.58 -9.62 13.43
C THR A 86 -18.38 -8.11 13.53
N VAL A 87 -17.92 -7.50 12.44
CA VAL A 87 -17.78 -6.05 12.30
C VAL A 87 -18.78 -5.54 11.29
N LEU A 88 -19.64 -4.64 11.70
CA LEU A 88 -20.65 -3.99 10.86
C LEU A 88 -20.40 -2.50 10.79
N VAL A 89 -20.64 -1.91 9.63
CA VAL A 89 -20.58 -0.46 9.42
C VAL A 89 -21.93 0.03 8.93
N ASN A 90 -22.37 1.18 9.45
CA ASN A 90 -23.64 1.80 9.13
C ASN A 90 -23.50 2.70 7.90
N HIS A 91 -24.08 2.31 6.77
CA HIS A 91 -24.06 3.10 5.55
C HIS A 91 -24.96 4.34 5.58
N ASN A 92 -25.84 4.44 6.58
CA ASN A 92 -26.61 5.67 6.82
C ASN A 92 -25.92 6.64 7.81
N SER A 93 -24.70 6.32 8.27
CA SER A 93 -23.87 7.25 9.04
C SER A 93 -23.11 8.19 8.12
N PRO A 94 -23.14 9.52 8.32
CA PRO A 94 -22.25 10.45 7.61
C PRO A 94 -20.77 10.11 7.76
N ALA A 95 -20.36 9.57 8.92
CA ALA A 95 -18.98 9.18 9.17
C ALA A 95 -18.48 8.09 8.22
N PHE A 96 -19.36 7.23 7.70
CA PHE A 96 -18.99 6.22 6.69
C PHE A 96 -18.42 6.86 5.44
N TYR A 97 -19.00 7.94 4.97
CA TYR A 97 -18.55 8.66 3.78
C TYR A 97 -17.38 9.60 4.09
N LEU A 98 -17.53 10.43 5.12
CA LEU A 98 -16.50 11.43 5.47
C LEU A 98 -15.14 10.80 5.75
N ASN A 99 -15.09 9.66 6.40
CA ASN A 99 -13.86 8.95 6.74
C ASN A 99 -13.16 8.28 5.55
N THR A 100 -13.74 8.30 4.34
CA THR A 100 -13.09 7.81 3.12
C THR A 100 -12.05 8.77 2.57
N ASP A 101 -12.12 10.04 2.94
CA ASP A 101 -11.15 11.07 2.54
C ASP A 101 -10.57 11.76 3.77
N ARG A 102 -9.25 12.00 3.76
CA ARG A 102 -8.55 12.57 4.92
C ARG A 102 -9.06 13.95 5.32
N TYR A 103 -9.55 14.72 4.37
CA TYR A 103 -10.01 16.11 4.60
C TYR A 103 -11.52 16.27 4.45
N GLY A 104 -12.25 15.16 4.29
CA GLY A 104 -13.70 15.16 4.17
C GLY A 104 -14.21 15.75 2.86
N ALA A 105 -13.38 15.77 1.81
CA ALA A 105 -13.73 16.31 0.48
C ALA A 105 -14.63 15.34 -0.32
N VAL A 106 -15.70 14.85 0.31
CA VAL A 106 -16.66 13.89 -0.25
C VAL A 106 -18.09 14.37 -0.11
N THR A 107 -18.94 13.96 -1.04
CA THR A 107 -20.38 14.22 -0.94
C THR A 107 -21.04 13.15 -0.09
N VAL A 108 -21.66 13.54 1.02
CA VAL A 108 -22.48 12.65 1.85
C VAL A 108 -23.88 12.57 1.24
N PRO A 109 -24.42 11.35 0.95
CA PRO A 109 -25.78 11.19 0.48
C PRO A 109 -26.81 11.74 1.47
N LYS A 110 -27.93 12.29 1.00
CA LYS A 110 -28.99 12.81 1.88
C LYS A 110 -29.63 11.73 2.78
N THR A 111 -29.55 10.48 2.36
CA THR A 111 -30.00 9.32 3.14
C THR A 111 -29.12 9.05 4.36
N ALA A 112 -27.83 9.43 4.30
CA ALA A 112 -26.89 9.28 5.40
C ALA A 112 -26.95 10.52 6.29
N ASN A 113 -27.63 10.39 7.43
CA ASN A 113 -27.75 11.43 8.45
C ASN A 113 -27.94 10.82 9.83
N ALA A 114 -27.70 11.61 10.87
CA ALA A 114 -27.71 11.13 12.27
C ALA A 114 -29.07 10.59 12.76
N LYS A 115 -30.16 10.93 12.08
CA LYS A 115 -31.54 10.50 12.43
C LYS A 115 -32.01 9.32 11.61
N ALA A 116 -31.24 8.90 10.58
CA ALA A 116 -31.60 7.77 9.75
C ALA A 116 -31.53 6.47 10.53
N THR A 117 -32.43 5.55 10.22
CA THR A 117 -32.31 4.17 10.71
C THR A 117 -31.00 3.57 10.20
N PRO A 118 -30.18 2.95 11.07
CA PRO A 118 -28.92 2.37 10.67
C PRO A 118 -29.07 1.30 9.59
N ASP A 119 -28.31 1.43 8.51
CA ASP A 119 -28.14 0.41 7.47
C ASP A 119 -26.83 -0.34 7.73
N TRP A 120 -26.93 -1.44 8.48
CA TRP A 120 -25.77 -2.23 8.89
C TRP A 120 -25.30 -3.18 7.80
N GLN A 121 -24.09 -2.95 7.27
CA GLN A 121 -23.44 -3.81 6.31
C GLN A 121 -22.25 -4.54 6.95
N LEU A 122 -22.09 -5.82 6.59
CA LEU A 122 -20.96 -6.62 7.06
C LEU A 122 -19.66 -6.14 6.41
N LEU A 123 -18.69 -5.78 7.24
CA LEU A 123 -17.35 -5.38 6.81
C LEU A 123 -16.34 -6.51 7.00
N ASP A 124 -16.34 -7.16 8.17
CA ASP A 124 -15.32 -8.12 8.58
C ASP A 124 -15.87 -9.09 9.65
N LYS A 125 -15.14 -10.19 9.90
CA LYS A 125 -15.43 -11.18 10.96
C LYS A 125 -14.23 -11.45 11.87
N THR A 126 -13.22 -10.59 11.83
CA THR A 126 -11.98 -10.75 12.62
C THR A 126 -12.04 -10.08 13.98
N GLY A 127 -13.08 -9.30 14.28
CA GLY A 127 -13.18 -8.48 15.49
C GLY A 127 -12.19 -7.31 15.49
N VAL A 128 -11.61 -6.98 14.33
CA VAL A 128 -10.71 -5.83 14.15
C VAL A 128 -11.39 -4.81 13.28
N PHE A 129 -11.50 -3.58 13.74
CA PHE A 129 -12.02 -2.47 12.96
C PHE A 129 -10.99 -1.36 12.87
N GLN A 130 -10.72 -0.92 11.63
CA GLN A 130 -9.85 0.21 11.33
C GLN A 130 -10.66 1.32 10.69
N TRP A 131 -10.47 2.55 11.14
CA TRP A 131 -11.14 3.70 10.53
C TRP A 131 -10.29 4.95 10.64
N HIS A 132 -10.37 5.79 9.62
CA HIS A 132 -9.93 7.17 9.67
C HIS A 132 -10.94 7.98 10.47
N ASP A 133 -10.50 8.96 11.27
CA ASP A 133 -11.38 9.81 12.05
C ASP A 133 -10.85 11.25 12.08
N HIS A 134 -11.65 12.17 11.55
CA HIS A 134 -11.25 13.57 11.43
C HIS A 134 -11.00 14.25 12.79
N ARG A 135 -11.54 13.68 13.88
CA ARG A 135 -11.33 14.22 15.24
C ARG A 135 -9.93 14.00 15.77
N MET A 136 -9.17 13.03 15.19
CA MET A 136 -7.85 12.66 15.70
C MET A 136 -6.67 13.32 14.96
N HIS A 137 -6.90 14.00 13.86
CA HIS A 137 -5.87 14.60 13.04
C HIS A 137 -6.17 16.06 12.67
N TYR A 138 -5.16 16.75 12.14
CA TYR A 138 -5.31 18.14 11.69
C TYR A 138 -5.94 18.19 10.29
N MET A 139 -7.05 18.92 10.16
CA MET A 139 -7.87 19.00 8.94
C MET A 139 -7.35 19.96 7.88
N SER A 140 -6.02 20.16 7.81
CA SER A 140 -5.37 20.99 6.80
C SER A 140 -4.01 20.42 6.40
N THR A 141 -3.57 20.72 5.20
CA THR A 141 -2.25 20.32 4.68
C THR A 141 -1.09 21.14 5.25
N GLY A 142 -1.39 22.29 5.84
CA GLY A 142 -0.39 23.21 6.38
C GLY A 142 0.12 22.83 7.77
N VAL A 143 1.03 23.66 8.28
CA VAL A 143 1.47 23.59 9.68
C VAL A 143 0.44 24.27 10.56
N PRO A 144 0.00 23.63 11.67
CA PRO A 144 -0.94 24.25 12.59
C PRO A 144 -0.41 25.58 13.13
N THR A 145 -1.27 26.60 13.23
CA THR A 145 -0.88 27.95 13.66
C THR A 145 -0.34 28.02 15.10
N VAL A 146 -0.67 27.03 15.91
CA VAL A 146 -0.15 26.89 17.28
C VAL A 146 1.34 26.50 17.30
N VAL A 147 1.86 25.91 16.23
CA VAL A 147 3.27 25.51 16.10
C VAL A 147 4.10 26.74 15.71
N LYS A 148 4.72 27.36 16.70
CA LYS A 148 5.60 28.53 16.50
C LYS A 148 7.03 28.13 16.15
N ASP A 149 7.51 27.03 16.74
CA ASP A 149 8.80 26.42 16.42
C ASP A 149 8.57 25.01 15.84
N LYS A 150 8.90 24.84 14.57
CA LYS A 150 8.75 23.56 13.86
C LYS A 150 9.69 22.46 14.35
N LYS A 151 10.72 22.82 15.11
CA LYS A 151 11.68 21.87 15.70
C LYS A 151 11.28 21.44 17.11
N ALA A 152 10.30 22.11 17.73
CA ALA A 152 9.83 21.78 19.06
C ALA A 152 8.54 20.96 19.02
N LYS A 153 8.48 19.90 19.85
CA LYS A 153 7.24 19.15 20.06
C LYS A 153 6.16 20.06 20.64
N THR A 154 5.03 20.16 19.96
CA THR A 154 3.94 21.06 20.33
C THR A 154 2.61 20.34 20.39
N LYS A 155 1.83 20.54 21.45
CA LYS A 155 0.47 20.04 21.51
C LYS A 155 -0.43 20.84 20.58
N ILE A 156 -1.16 20.14 19.67
CA ILE A 156 -2.09 20.79 18.75
C ILE A 156 -3.46 20.91 19.42
N PHE A 157 -4.09 19.79 19.77
CA PHE A 157 -5.36 19.73 20.49
C PHE A 157 -5.57 18.39 21.17
N ASN A 158 -6.53 18.35 22.09
CA ASN A 158 -7.07 17.10 22.64
C ASN A 158 -8.34 16.71 21.85
N TYR A 159 -8.57 15.41 21.68
CA TYR A 159 -9.78 14.91 21.03
C TYR A 159 -10.53 13.91 21.91
N ARG A 160 -11.81 13.76 21.60
CA ARG A 160 -12.71 12.80 22.22
C ARG A 160 -13.58 12.15 21.16
N ILE A 161 -13.61 10.82 21.13
CA ILE A 161 -14.47 10.03 20.25
C ILE A 161 -15.39 9.22 21.15
N PRO A 162 -16.71 9.48 21.13
CA PRO A 162 -17.65 8.72 21.92
C PRO A 162 -17.75 7.27 21.44
N ILE A 163 -17.79 6.34 22.37
CA ILE A 163 -18.01 4.91 22.13
C ILE A 163 -18.95 4.37 23.19
N ARG A 164 -19.47 3.16 22.95
CA ARG A 164 -20.17 2.37 23.95
C ARG A 164 -19.60 0.95 23.96
N ILE A 165 -19.38 0.39 25.15
CA ILE A 165 -18.94 -0.99 25.31
C ILE A 165 -19.96 -1.70 26.20
N GLY A 166 -20.71 -2.64 25.61
CA GLY A 166 -21.91 -3.21 26.25
C GLY A 166 -22.96 -2.14 26.53
N ALA A 167 -23.42 -2.04 27.76
CA ALA A 167 -24.35 -1.01 28.21
C ALA A 167 -23.67 0.29 28.65
N ARG A 168 -22.33 0.33 28.75
CA ARG A 168 -21.57 1.43 29.32
C ARG A 168 -21.16 2.44 28.26
N GLN A 169 -21.54 3.70 28.47
CA GLN A 169 -21.04 4.82 27.66
C GLN A 169 -19.57 5.10 28.01
N GLY A 170 -18.81 5.51 27.03
CA GLY A 170 -17.39 5.80 27.18
C GLY A 170 -16.84 6.69 26.09
N SER A 171 -15.53 6.75 26.02
CA SER A 171 -14.84 7.53 25.00
C SER A 171 -13.39 7.11 24.83
N ILE A 172 -12.89 7.35 23.64
CA ILE A 172 -11.48 7.42 23.34
C ILE A 172 -11.05 8.86 23.56
N LEU A 173 -10.11 9.07 24.47
CA LEU A 173 -9.49 10.37 24.71
C LEU A 173 -8.07 10.35 24.19
N GLY A 174 -7.69 11.38 23.47
CA GLY A 174 -6.34 11.46 22.94
C GLY A 174 -5.87 12.89 22.70
N THR A 175 -4.63 13.01 22.23
CA THR A 175 -3.98 14.27 21.94
C THR A 175 -3.26 14.17 20.61
N LEU A 176 -3.47 15.15 19.75
CA LEU A 176 -2.66 15.36 18.57
C LEU A 176 -1.47 16.25 18.91
N TRP A 177 -0.29 15.79 18.51
CA TRP A 177 0.97 16.49 18.69
C TRP A 177 1.59 16.83 17.34
N TRP A 178 2.21 18.00 17.25
CA TRP A 178 3.30 18.23 16.34
C TRP A 178 4.54 17.56 16.93
N ASP A 179 5.08 16.57 16.23
CA ASP A 179 6.24 15.77 16.64
C ASP A 179 7.23 15.78 15.47
N PRO A 180 8.09 16.83 15.39
CA PRO A 180 8.99 16.97 14.27
C PRO A 180 9.90 15.73 14.18
N PRO A 181 10.29 15.32 12.97
CA PRO A 181 11.20 14.21 12.81
C PRO A 181 12.45 14.49 13.63
N LYS A 182 12.81 13.57 14.49
CA LYS A 182 14.15 13.56 15.09
C LYS A 182 15.12 13.54 13.92
N ASP A 183 16.10 14.44 13.91
CA ASP A 183 17.08 14.61 12.83
C ASP A 183 17.60 13.26 12.27
N GLY A 184 16.75 12.57 11.59
CA GLY A 184 17.02 11.41 10.76
C GLY A 184 17.26 11.97 9.37
N GLY A 185 18.47 12.43 9.11
CA GLY A 185 18.87 12.80 7.76
C GLY A 185 18.47 11.70 6.79
N ALA A 186 18.23 12.05 5.54
CA ALA A 186 18.00 11.07 4.49
C ALA A 186 18.94 9.89 4.74
N PRO A 187 18.51 8.62 4.53
CA PRO A 187 19.35 7.47 4.81
C PRO A 187 20.53 7.42 3.83
N VAL A 188 21.45 8.42 4.02
CA VAL A 188 22.60 8.65 3.15
C VAL A 188 23.40 7.37 2.98
N GLY A 189 23.53 6.58 4.05
CA GLY A 189 24.19 5.28 3.99
C GLY A 189 23.49 4.30 3.02
N ALA A 190 22.16 4.25 3.03
CA ALA A 190 21.41 3.38 2.11
C ALA A 190 21.49 3.90 0.66
N ILE A 191 21.43 5.22 0.47
CA ILE A 191 21.58 5.85 -0.85
C ILE A 191 22.98 5.58 -1.42
N VAL A 192 24.03 5.79 -0.62
CA VAL A 192 25.43 5.51 -1.01
C VAL A 192 25.59 4.03 -1.33
N ALA A 193 25.08 3.12 -0.47
CA ALA A 193 25.16 1.67 -0.73
C ALA A 193 24.45 1.30 -2.04
N PHE A 194 23.28 1.88 -2.31
CA PHE A 194 22.55 1.64 -3.56
C PHE A 194 23.33 2.13 -4.78
N VAL A 195 23.90 3.34 -4.72
CA VAL A 195 24.74 3.89 -5.81
C VAL A 195 25.97 3.02 -6.05
N VAL A 196 26.65 2.59 -4.98
CA VAL A 196 27.81 1.70 -5.09
C VAL A 196 27.43 0.36 -5.75
N LEU A 197 26.32 -0.27 -5.32
CA LEU A 197 25.83 -1.51 -5.93
C LEU A 197 25.46 -1.31 -7.39
N LEU A 198 24.87 -0.19 -7.77
CA LEU A 198 24.57 0.14 -9.16
C LEU A 198 25.84 0.25 -10.01
N VAL A 199 26.84 0.97 -9.52
CA VAL A 199 28.13 1.14 -10.20
C VAL A 199 28.84 -0.20 -10.37
N LEU A 200 28.89 -1.02 -9.32
CA LEU A 200 29.46 -2.36 -9.37
C LEU A 200 28.72 -3.27 -10.38
N SER A 201 27.40 -3.19 -10.41
CA SER A 201 26.58 -3.97 -11.35
C SER A 201 26.83 -3.57 -12.79
N VAL A 202 26.89 -2.26 -13.06
CA VAL A 202 27.24 -1.72 -14.40
C VAL A 202 28.66 -2.13 -14.78
N GLY A 203 29.62 -2.00 -13.86
CA GLY A 203 31.01 -2.42 -14.07
C GLY A 203 31.13 -3.91 -14.41
N ALA A 204 30.44 -4.77 -13.67
CA ALA A 204 30.40 -6.21 -13.94
C ALA A 204 29.84 -6.55 -15.32
N VAL A 205 28.75 -5.86 -15.73
CA VAL A 205 28.16 -6.02 -17.08
C VAL A 205 29.13 -5.58 -18.16
N VAL A 206 29.84 -4.45 -17.98
CA VAL A 206 30.84 -3.96 -18.96
C VAL A 206 32.00 -4.92 -19.04
N LEU A 207 32.53 -5.40 -17.90
CA LEU A 207 33.64 -6.36 -17.87
C LEU A 207 33.27 -7.70 -18.53
N THR A 208 32.10 -8.25 -18.26
CA THR A 208 31.63 -9.48 -18.90
C THR A 208 31.43 -9.32 -20.40
N ARG A 209 30.94 -8.15 -20.83
CA ARG A 209 30.84 -7.84 -22.28
C ARG A 209 32.22 -7.73 -22.95
N ARG A 210 33.19 -7.05 -22.31
CA ARG A 210 34.56 -6.93 -22.81
C ARG A 210 35.26 -8.29 -22.89
N ARG A 211 35.15 -9.14 -21.87
CA ARG A 211 35.71 -10.51 -21.87
C ARG A 211 35.11 -11.38 -22.97
N ARG A 212 33.78 -11.29 -23.21
CA ARG A 212 33.13 -12.01 -24.32
C ARG A 212 33.55 -11.50 -25.71
N ALA A 213 33.82 -10.21 -25.84
CA ALA A 213 34.30 -9.63 -27.09
C ALA A 213 35.78 -9.99 -27.37
N ALA A 214 36.59 -10.13 -26.31
CA ALA A 214 38.00 -10.52 -26.44
C ALA A 214 38.21 -12.05 -26.60
N GLY A 215 37.23 -12.87 -26.15
CA GLY A 215 37.31 -14.35 -26.31
C GLY A 215 36.65 -14.92 -27.58
N GLY A 216 36.14 -14.08 -28.48
CA GLY A 216 35.44 -14.48 -29.70
C GLY A 216 36.35 -14.70 -30.95
N GLY A 217 37.67 -14.79 -30.77
CA GLY A 217 38.61 -15.10 -31.86
C GLY A 217 39.28 -16.46 -31.64
N GLY A 218 38.51 -17.53 -31.62
CA GLY A 218 39.03 -18.91 -31.64
C GLY A 218 38.68 -19.56 -32.97
N ASP A 219 39.69 -19.87 -33.71
CA ASP A 219 39.67 -20.51 -35.02
C ASP A 219 38.71 -21.70 -35.05
N GLU A 220 37.71 -21.62 -35.91
CA GLU A 220 36.94 -22.79 -36.32
C GLU A 220 37.90 -23.64 -37.21
N PRO A 221 38.20 -24.89 -36.85
CA PRO A 221 39.02 -25.73 -37.70
C PRO A 221 38.29 -25.97 -39.04
N PRO A 222 39.01 -25.97 -40.16
CA PRO A 222 38.40 -26.20 -41.46
C PRO A 222 37.68 -27.57 -41.46
N ALA A 223 36.48 -27.57 -41.99
CA ALA A 223 35.68 -28.78 -42.13
C ALA A 223 36.44 -29.78 -43.01
N PRO A 224 36.48 -31.08 -42.66
CA PRO A 224 37.09 -32.10 -43.51
C PRO A 224 36.32 -32.21 -44.83
N ASP A 225 37.06 -32.31 -45.92
CA ASP A 225 36.55 -32.50 -47.26
C ASP A 225 35.61 -33.69 -47.36
N ALA A 226 34.38 -33.44 -47.79
CA ALA A 226 33.39 -34.49 -48.04
C ALA A 226 33.85 -35.34 -49.24
N PRO A 227 33.76 -36.68 -49.19
CA PRO A 227 34.06 -37.56 -50.31
C PRO A 227 33.15 -37.27 -51.51
N ARG A 228 33.72 -37.13 -52.70
CA ARG A 228 32.98 -37.04 -53.98
C ARG A 228 32.31 -38.38 -54.23
N ASP A 229 30.97 -38.38 -54.25
CA ASP A 229 30.16 -39.52 -54.66
C ASP A 229 30.04 -39.51 -56.22
N ASP A 230 30.81 -40.39 -56.88
CA ASP A 230 30.76 -40.60 -58.33
C ASP A 230 29.67 -41.63 -58.67
N THR A 231 28.44 -41.42 -58.32
CA THR A 231 27.34 -42.33 -58.68
C THR A 231 26.60 -41.78 -59.90
N PRO A 232 26.50 -42.58 -61.01
CA PRO A 232 25.83 -42.12 -62.22
C PRO A 232 24.34 -42.06 -62.13
N ALA A 233 23.75 -41.04 -62.74
CA ALA A 233 22.32 -40.72 -62.74
C ALA A 233 21.45 -41.82 -63.28
N LYS A 234 20.40 -42.21 -62.59
CA LYS A 234 19.34 -43.11 -63.00
C LYS A 234 18.21 -42.30 -63.68
N PRO A 235 17.63 -42.80 -64.77
CA PRO A 235 16.69 -42.05 -65.60
C PRO A 235 15.29 -41.89 -64.89
N ALA A 236 14.64 -40.80 -65.24
CA ALA A 236 13.30 -40.40 -64.77
C ALA A 236 12.20 -41.33 -65.21
N ALA A 237 11.24 -41.63 -64.37
CA ALA A 237 9.97 -42.29 -64.70
C ALA A 237 8.80 -41.28 -64.56
N PRO A 238 7.72 -41.46 -65.30
CA PRO A 238 6.77 -40.42 -65.67
C PRO A 238 5.72 -40.09 -64.59
N ALA A 239 5.14 -38.93 -64.74
CA ALA A 239 4.08 -38.37 -63.95
C ALA A 239 2.79 -39.24 -64.00
N ALA A 240 2.16 -39.40 -62.85
CA ALA A 240 0.76 -39.84 -62.74
C ALA A 240 -0.09 -38.71 -62.15
N THR A 241 -1.06 -38.36 -62.92
CA THR A 241 -2.16 -37.45 -62.67
C THR A 241 -3.20 -38.07 -61.78
N GLY A 242 -3.86 -37.27 -61.03
CA GLY A 242 -5.26 -37.50 -60.68
C GLY A 242 -5.59 -37.73 -59.23
N GLY A 243 -6.50 -36.95 -58.78
CA GLY A 243 -7.63 -37.36 -58.05
C GLY A 243 -8.02 -36.54 -56.80
N GLU A 244 -9.02 -35.76 -57.04
CA GLU A 244 -9.86 -35.02 -56.08
C GLU A 244 -10.41 -35.86 -54.93
N ALA A 245 -10.81 -35.10 -53.94
CA ALA A 245 -12.06 -35.18 -53.22
C ALA A 245 -12.01 -35.57 -51.73
N TRP A 246 -12.64 -34.71 -51.07
CA TRP A 246 -13.50 -34.58 -49.88
C TRP A 246 -12.85 -33.98 -48.66
#